data_9761c243ca065b9deea5db39c7c2d82f
#
_entry.id   9761c243ca065b9deea5db39c7c2d82f
#
_cell.length_a   1.000
_cell.length_b   1.000
_cell.length_c   1.000
_cell.angle_alpha   90.00
_cell.angle_beta   90.00
_cell.angle_gamma   90.00
#
_symmetry.space_group_name_H-M   'P 1'
#
loop_
_entity.id
_entity.type
_entity.pdbx_description
1 polymer ?
#
loop_
_entity_poly.entity_id
_entity_poly.type
_entity_poly.pdbx_seq_one_letter_code
_entity_poly.pdbx_strand_id
1 'polypeptide(L)'
;MSPGRTLHPPGRSWLPAFVVMTLLWGFSFYFIALSLRSFAPAQVAFGRVLIGALLLLAVLAVRRVRPQLSRRQWLDIAVVGVALCAAPFLLNSTAQIYVTSVLAGLLNATMPLFTAVFIAILIPRERSDLRGVVGLLIGFIGIAVLLGVWQVGSSSVLGAGLILGATACYGFGTMYTRLRFSHTHVAPLVLPALQLVCATVVLIPFVAVAPRPTALAWGPALALHESLAWYEPVGGAIVLLGVALTQRAATRQVRFEASVDVERTLAIWGE
;
A
#
# COMPACT_ATOMS: atom_id res chain seq x y z
N MET A 1 -31.22 -29.81 -17.42
CA MET A 1 -31.68 -28.77 -16.48
C MET A 1 -30.81 -28.82 -15.25
N SER A 2 -29.81 -27.96 -15.14
CA SER A 2 -28.91 -27.86 -13.97
C SER A 2 -29.42 -26.74 -13.08
N PRO A 3 -29.60 -26.94 -11.75
CA PRO A 3 -30.18 -25.91 -10.89
C PRO A 3 -29.20 -24.76 -10.76
N GLY A 4 -29.68 -23.55 -11.04
CA GLY A 4 -28.93 -22.32 -10.97
C GLY A 4 -28.27 -22.16 -9.60
N ARG A 5 -26.93 -21.97 -9.59
CA ARG A 5 -26.18 -21.50 -8.44
C ARG A 5 -26.69 -20.09 -8.11
N THR A 6 -27.54 -19.99 -7.13
CA THR A 6 -27.84 -18.72 -6.47
C THR A 6 -26.55 -18.19 -5.87
N LEU A 7 -26.00 -17.14 -6.48
CA LEU A 7 -24.92 -16.36 -5.89
C LEU A 7 -25.50 -15.67 -4.64
N HIS A 8 -25.38 -16.33 -3.49
CA HIS A 8 -25.60 -15.64 -2.23
C HIS A 8 -24.64 -14.45 -2.16
N PRO A 9 -25.11 -13.24 -1.85
CA PRO A 9 -24.23 -12.13 -1.54
C PRO A 9 -23.29 -12.58 -0.41
N PRO A 10 -21.97 -12.25 -0.47
CA PRO A 10 -21.04 -12.63 0.58
C PRO A 10 -21.57 -12.07 1.89
N GLY A 11 -21.98 -12.97 2.81
CA GLY A 11 -22.44 -12.57 4.12
C GLY A 11 -21.39 -11.67 4.77
N ARG A 12 -21.75 -10.85 5.74
CA ARG A 12 -20.89 -9.88 6.48
C ARG A 12 -19.63 -10.48 7.13
N SER A 13 -19.21 -11.66 6.73
CA SER A 13 -18.02 -12.39 7.23
C SER A 13 -16.67 -11.67 6.97
N TRP A 14 -16.62 -10.76 5.98
CA TRP A 14 -15.42 -9.96 5.69
C TRP A 14 -15.23 -8.76 6.64
N LEU A 15 -16.31 -8.30 7.30
CA LEU A 15 -16.29 -7.10 8.13
C LEU A 15 -15.32 -7.19 9.33
N PRO A 16 -15.26 -8.29 10.11
CA PRO A 16 -14.28 -8.41 11.18
C PRO A 16 -12.84 -8.36 10.69
N ALA A 17 -12.55 -9.04 9.58
CA ALA A 17 -11.22 -9.01 8.96
C ALA A 17 -10.85 -7.60 8.49
N PHE A 18 -11.79 -6.88 7.90
CA PHE A 18 -11.60 -5.49 7.47
C PHE A 18 -11.32 -4.57 8.66
N VAL A 19 -12.10 -4.67 9.75
CA VAL A 19 -11.89 -3.87 10.96
C VAL A 19 -10.50 -4.16 11.57
N VAL A 20 -10.13 -5.43 11.71
CA VAL A 20 -8.83 -5.82 12.24
C VAL A 20 -7.70 -5.26 11.37
N MET A 21 -7.80 -5.38 10.04
CA MET A 21 -6.80 -4.83 9.12
C MET A 21 -6.68 -3.31 9.23
N THR A 22 -7.82 -2.60 9.34
CA THR A 22 -7.84 -1.14 9.49
C THR A 22 -7.16 -0.71 10.80
N LEU A 23 -7.43 -1.40 11.90
CA LEU A 23 -6.80 -1.12 13.19
C LEU A 23 -5.29 -1.42 13.14
N LEU A 24 -4.89 -2.57 12.59
CA LEU A 24 -3.46 -2.93 12.47
C LEU A 24 -2.69 -1.90 11.61
N TRP A 25 -3.28 -1.45 10.52
CA TRP A 25 -2.66 -0.44 9.66
C TRP A 25 -2.62 0.94 10.33
N GLY A 26 -3.71 1.37 10.96
CA GLY A 26 -3.77 2.64 11.67
C GLY A 26 -2.75 2.72 12.81
N PHE A 27 -2.73 1.70 13.67
CA PHE A 27 -1.75 1.62 14.76
C PHE A 27 -0.30 1.44 14.28
N SER A 28 -0.08 0.97 13.06
CA SER A 28 1.27 0.79 12.51
C SER A 28 2.07 2.09 12.52
N PHE A 29 1.47 3.24 12.13
CA PHE A 29 2.16 4.54 12.14
C PHE A 29 2.50 5.00 13.57
N TYR A 30 1.60 4.78 14.51
CA TYR A 30 1.85 5.03 15.93
C TYR A 30 3.03 4.22 16.45
N PHE A 31 3.09 2.90 16.18
CA PHE A 31 4.19 2.05 16.60
C PHE A 31 5.51 2.39 15.92
N ILE A 32 5.50 2.87 14.67
CA ILE A 32 6.71 3.39 14.01
C ILE A 32 7.23 4.60 14.81
N ALA A 33 6.38 5.60 15.08
CA ALA A 33 6.77 6.80 15.82
C ALA A 33 7.32 6.45 17.22
N LEU A 34 6.69 5.49 17.91
CA LEU A 34 7.17 5.00 19.19
C LEU A 34 8.54 4.32 19.08
N SER A 35 8.73 3.47 18.07
CA SER A 35 10.00 2.75 17.84
C SER A 35 11.16 3.70 17.50
N LEU A 36 10.88 4.80 16.80
CA LEU A 36 11.87 5.80 16.43
C LEU A 36 12.48 6.55 17.63
N ARG A 37 11.90 6.42 18.82
CA ARG A 37 12.50 6.97 20.06
C ARG A 37 13.78 6.23 20.49
N SER A 38 13.95 4.98 20.06
CA SER A 38 15.08 4.13 20.46
C SER A 38 15.85 3.54 19.27
N PHE A 39 15.24 3.46 18.11
CA PHE A 39 15.82 2.84 16.92
C PHE A 39 15.91 3.83 15.76
N ALA A 40 16.95 3.69 14.95
CA ALA A 40 17.06 4.43 13.71
C ALA A 40 15.99 3.96 12.69
N PRO A 41 15.56 4.81 11.74
CA PRO A 41 14.54 4.47 10.74
C PRO A 41 14.81 3.18 9.98
N ALA A 42 16.07 2.95 9.59
CA ALA A 42 16.46 1.73 8.90
C ALA A 42 16.28 0.47 9.77
N GLN A 43 16.54 0.57 11.07
CA GLN A 43 16.33 -0.53 12.02
C GLN A 43 14.84 -0.83 12.22
N VAL A 44 14.02 0.22 12.30
CA VAL A 44 12.55 0.07 12.40
C VAL A 44 12.00 -0.59 11.14
N ALA A 45 12.38 -0.11 9.95
CA ALA A 45 11.98 -0.69 8.68
C ALA A 45 12.43 -2.16 8.55
N PHE A 46 13.70 -2.44 8.84
CA PHE A 46 14.28 -3.79 8.79
C PHE A 46 13.59 -4.75 9.76
N GLY A 47 13.41 -4.36 11.03
CA GLY A 47 12.75 -5.19 12.04
C GLY A 47 11.35 -5.61 11.60
N ARG A 48 10.58 -4.70 11.01
CA ARG A 48 9.23 -4.98 10.50
C ARG A 48 9.23 -6.01 9.38
N VAL A 49 10.10 -5.85 8.36
CA VAL A 49 10.15 -6.80 7.25
C VAL A 49 10.76 -8.14 7.66
N LEU A 50 11.76 -8.14 8.53
CA LEU A 50 12.39 -9.36 9.05
C LEU A 50 11.40 -10.22 9.84
N ILE A 51 10.71 -9.62 10.81
CA ILE A 51 9.70 -10.34 11.62
C ILE A 51 8.58 -10.88 10.71
N GLY A 52 8.08 -10.06 9.79
CA GLY A 52 7.07 -10.49 8.82
C GLY A 52 7.56 -11.62 7.91
N ALA A 53 8.80 -11.55 7.41
CA ALA A 53 9.42 -12.61 6.62
C ALA A 53 9.53 -13.92 7.40
N LEU A 54 10.05 -13.87 8.62
CA LEU A 54 10.20 -15.05 9.48
C LEU A 54 8.85 -15.72 9.78
N LEU A 55 7.82 -14.93 10.11
CA LEU A 55 6.47 -15.44 10.37
C LEU A 55 5.87 -16.11 9.13
N LEU A 56 5.94 -15.47 7.96
CA LEU A 56 5.38 -16.05 6.74
C LEU A 56 6.19 -17.26 6.26
N LEU A 57 7.52 -17.25 6.39
CA LEU A 57 8.35 -18.42 6.11
C LEU A 57 8.01 -19.58 7.03
N ALA A 58 7.80 -19.35 8.34
CA ALA A 58 7.35 -20.37 9.29
C ALA A 58 6.00 -20.96 8.86
N VAL A 59 5.03 -20.13 8.45
CA VAL A 59 3.73 -20.61 7.94
C VAL A 59 3.91 -21.45 6.67
N LEU A 60 4.75 -21.03 5.73
CA LEU A 60 5.03 -21.79 4.51
C LEU A 60 5.69 -23.14 4.83
N ALA A 61 6.62 -23.17 5.79
CA ALA A 61 7.30 -24.39 6.25
C ALA A 61 6.30 -25.38 6.87
N VAL A 62 5.44 -24.90 7.79
CA VAL A 62 4.39 -25.73 8.43
C VAL A 62 3.40 -26.27 7.39
N ARG A 63 3.00 -25.43 6.41
CA ARG A 63 2.11 -25.84 5.32
C ARG A 63 2.81 -26.65 4.23
N ARG A 64 4.11 -26.86 4.33
CA ARG A 64 4.96 -27.57 3.35
C ARG A 64 4.82 -27.01 1.92
N VAL A 65 4.54 -25.71 1.77
CA VAL A 65 4.44 -25.04 0.48
C VAL A 65 5.84 -24.74 -0.02
N ARG A 66 6.20 -25.34 -1.17
CA ARG A 66 7.50 -25.08 -1.81
C ARG A 66 7.28 -24.12 -2.98
N PRO A 67 7.96 -22.97 -3.02
CA PRO A 67 7.88 -22.05 -4.14
C PRO A 67 8.56 -22.67 -5.37
N GLN A 68 7.80 -22.89 -6.44
CA GLN A 68 8.35 -23.27 -7.75
C GLN A 68 8.30 -22.02 -8.65
N LEU A 69 9.42 -21.32 -8.75
CA LEU A 69 9.50 -20.03 -9.43
C LEU A 69 10.60 -20.04 -10.47
N SER A 70 10.30 -19.47 -11.64
CA SER A 70 11.28 -19.20 -12.68
C SER A 70 12.23 -18.07 -12.28
N ARG A 71 13.41 -17.98 -12.92
CA ARG A 71 14.36 -16.87 -12.69
C ARG A 71 13.72 -15.49 -12.87
N ARG A 72 12.84 -15.37 -13.86
CA ARG A 72 12.12 -14.13 -14.13
C ARG A 72 11.16 -13.76 -13.00
N GLN A 73 10.41 -14.73 -12.47
CA GLN A 73 9.53 -14.51 -11.33
C GLN A 73 10.30 -14.08 -10.07
N TRP A 74 11.52 -14.60 -9.86
CA TRP A 74 12.37 -14.13 -8.76
C TRP A 74 12.75 -12.66 -8.91
N LEU A 75 13.11 -12.21 -10.12
CA LEU A 75 13.40 -10.80 -10.40
C LEU A 75 12.13 -9.94 -10.21
N ASP A 76 10.99 -10.37 -10.71
CA ASP A 76 9.72 -9.68 -10.54
C ASP A 76 9.36 -9.55 -9.04
N ILE A 77 9.56 -10.62 -8.24
CA ILE A 77 9.35 -10.60 -6.79
C ILE A 77 10.32 -9.64 -6.08
N ALA A 78 11.57 -9.59 -6.51
CA ALA A 78 12.54 -8.66 -5.94
C ALA A 78 12.13 -7.20 -6.21
N VAL A 79 11.71 -6.88 -7.44
CA VAL A 79 11.19 -5.54 -7.79
C VAL A 79 9.99 -5.18 -6.92
N VAL A 80 9.02 -6.09 -6.80
CA VAL A 80 7.83 -5.88 -5.97
C VAL A 80 8.19 -5.77 -4.49
N GLY A 81 9.14 -6.59 -4.00
CA GLY A 81 9.63 -6.54 -2.62
C GLY A 81 10.27 -5.20 -2.27
N VAL A 82 11.06 -4.64 -3.20
CA VAL A 82 11.60 -3.28 -3.05
C VAL A 82 10.48 -2.24 -3.07
N ALA A 83 9.57 -2.31 -4.04
CA ALA A 83 8.54 -1.30 -4.25
C ALA A 83 7.42 -1.33 -3.19
N LEU A 84 7.05 -2.50 -2.65
CA LEU A 84 5.98 -2.62 -1.66
C LEU A 84 6.46 -2.73 -0.22
N CYS A 85 7.74 -3.09 0.01
CA CYS A 85 8.23 -3.35 1.36
C CYS A 85 9.48 -2.53 1.70
N ALA A 86 10.61 -2.71 0.98
CA ALA A 86 11.86 -2.10 1.39
C ALA A 86 11.83 -0.57 1.32
N ALA A 87 11.57 -0.01 0.13
CA ALA A 87 11.58 1.43 -0.09
C ALA A 87 10.49 2.15 0.73
N PRO A 88 9.19 1.73 0.69
CA PRO A 88 8.18 2.46 1.43
C PRO A 88 8.36 2.35 2.94
N PHE A 89 8.82 1.21 3.48
CA PHE A 89 9.01 1.09 4.92
C PHE A 89 10.15 1.96 5.42
N LEU A 90 11.25 2.05 4.66
CA LEU A 90 12.36 2.94 4.97
C LEU A 90 11.94 4.41 4.85
N LEU A 91 11.26 4.79 3.76
CA LEU A 91 10.78 6.16 3.53
C LEU A 91 9.78 6.60 4.60
N ASN A 92 8.78 5.77 4.93
CA ASN A 92 7.81 6.07 5.99
C ASN A 92 8.46 6.20 7.37
N SER A 93 9.41 5.31 7.70
CA SER A 93 10.13 5.40 8.98
C SER A 93 11.01 6.65 9.04
N THR A 94 11.66 7.03 7.94
CA THR A 94 12.47 8.25 7.88
C THR A 94 11.59 9.50 7.93
N ALA A 95 10.46 9.49 7.23
CA ALA A 95 9.52 10.61 7.20
C ALA A 95 8.98 10.98 8.57
N GLN A 96 8.71 10.00 9.44
CA GLN A 96 8.17 10.22 10.77
C GLN A 96 9.15 10.85 11.77
N ILE A 97 10.39 11.15 11.37
CA ILE A 97 11.26 12.07 12.08
C ILE A 97 10.82 13.53 11.90
N TYR A 98 10.16 13.83 10.78
CA TYR A 98 9.82 15.18 10.32
C TYR A 98 8.33 15.51 10.41
N VAL A 99 7.47 14.49 10.46
CA VAL A 99 6.00 14.64 10.47
C VAL A 99 5.37 13.72 11.51
N THR A 100 4.15 14.09 11.95
CA THR A 100 3.39 13.29 12.92
C THR A 100 2.93 11.97 12.32
N SER A 101 2.63 10.99 13.17
CA SER A 101 2.09 9.69 12.75
C SER A 101 0.73 9.84 12.09
N VAL A 102 -0.06 10.82 12.52
CA VAL A 102 -1.38 11.15 11.94
C VAL A 102 -1.21 11.62 10.50
N LEU A 103 -0.36 12.62 10.26
CA LEU A 103 -0.10 13.14 8.91
C LEU A 103 0.48 12.06 8.00
N ALA A 104 1.38 11.22 8.53
CA ALA A 104 1.94 10.09 7.81
C ALA A 104 0.86 9.09 7.36
N GLY A 105 -0.06 8.73 8.24
CA GLY A 105 -1.20 7.84 7.95
C GLY A 105 -2.15 8.42 6.89
N LEU A 106 -2.49 9.71 7.03
CA LEU A 106 -3.38 10.41 6.10
C LEU A 106 -2.76 10.54 4.69
N LEU A 107 -1.47 10.91 4.60
CA LEU A 107 -0.76 10.96 3.33
C LEU A 107 -0.62 9.57 2.70
N ASN A 108 -0.42 8.54 3.51
CA ASN A 108 -0.35 7.16 3.00
C ASN A 108 -1.67 6.69 2.37
N ALA A 109 -2.82 7.24 2.78
CA ALA A 109 -4.12 6.97 2.16
C ALA A 109 -4.21 7.45 0.69
N THR A 110 -3.23 8.21 0.20
CA THR A 110 -3.15 8.64 -1.21
C THR A 110 -2.65 7.56 -2.16
N MET A 111 -2.21 6.39 -1.67
CA MET A 111 -1.71 5.27 -2.46
C MET A 111 -2.59 4.91 -3.68
N PRO A 112 -3.93 4.85 -3.59
CA PRO A 112 -4.77 4.54 -4.75
C PRO A 112 -4.68 5.59 -5.87
N LEU A 113 -4.40 6.86 -5.55
CA LEU A 113 -4.21 7.91 -6.53
C LEU A 113 -2.93 7.64 -7.35
N PHE A 114 -1.83 7.32 -6.69
CA PHE A 114 -0.58 6.95 -7.38
C PHE A 114 -0.75 5.67 -8.20
N THR A 115 -1.48 4.67 -7.69
CA THR A 115 -1.80 3.47 -8.46
C THR A 115 -2.56 3.81 -9.74
N ALA A 116 -3.57 4.69 -9.66
CA ALA A 116 -4.33 5.15 -10.82
C ALA A 116 -3.44 5.91 -11.83
N VAL A 117 -2.51 6.76 -11.36
CA VAL A 117 -1.53 7.44 -12.21
C VAL A 117 -0.66 6.43 -12.96
N PHE A 118 -0.09 5.45 -12.26
CA PHE A 118 0.78 4.45 -12.91
C PHE A 118 0.01 3.58 -13.92
N ILE A 119 -1.24 3.20 -13.62
CA ILE A 119 -2.11 2.49 -14.57
C ILE A 119 -2.35 3.36 -15.81
N ALA A 120 -2.71 4.62 -15.64
CA ALA A 120 -2.99 5.53 -16.76
C ALA A 120 -1.78 5.76 -17.67
N ILE A 121 -0.56 5.77 -17.11
CA ILE A 121 0.69 5.98 -17.85
C ILE A 121 1.18 4.69 -18.51
N LEU A 122 1.17 3.56 -17.78
CA LEU A 122 1.86 2.33 -18.18
C LEU A 122 0.93 1.31 -18.82
N ILE A 123 -0.39 1.44 -18.67
CA ILE A 123 -1.40 0.56 -19.27
C ILE A 123 -2.38 1.40 -20.10
N PRO A 124 -2.03 1.79 -21.34
CA PRO A 124 -2.85 2.69 -22.17
C PRO A 124 -4.27 2.18 -22.44
N ARG A 125 -4.47 0.85 -22.39
CA ARG A 125 -5.79 0.21 -22.58
C ARG A 125 -6.73 0.36 -21.39
N GLU A 126 -6.20 0.69 -20.20
CA GLU A 126 -6.96 0.89 -18.96
C GLU A 126 -7.00 2.37 -18.53
N ARG A 127 -6.91 3.29 -19.48
CA ARG A 127 -6.97 4.73 -19.17
C ARG A 127 -8.29 5.07 -18.52
N SER A 128 -8.20 5.81 -17.43
CA SER A 128 -9.38 6.34 -16.72
C SER A 128 -10.21 7.23 -17.67
N ASP A 129 -11.52 7.12 -17.56
CA ASP A 129 -12.44 8.06 -18.16
C ASP A 129 -12.30 9.46 -17.52
N LEU A 130 -13.00 10.47 -18.07
CA LEU A 130 -12.95 11.84 -17.55
C LEU A 130 -13.27 11.90 -16.04
N ARG A 131 -14.14 11.02 -15.52
CA ARG A 131 -14.50 10.98 -14.10
C ARG A 131 -13.34 10.49 -13.24
N GLY A 132 -12.56 9.52 -13.74
CA GLY A 132 -11.35 9.05 -13.08
C GLY A 132 -10.29 10.14 -13.00
N VAL A 133 -10.12 10.92 -14.08
CA VAL A 133 -9.19 12.07 -14.11
C VAL A 133 -9.64 13.15 -13.13
N VAL A 134 -10.94 13.50 -13.11
CA VAL A 134 -11.49 14.46 -12.14
C VAL A 134 -11.29 13.99 -10.70
N GLY A 135 -11.57 12.72 -10.41
CA GLY A 135 -11.32 12.12 -9.09
C GLY A 135 -9.86 12.20 -8.67
N LEU A 136 -8.93 11.96 -9.60
CA LEU A 136 -7.50 12.09 -9.39
C LEU A 136 -7.10 13.54 -9.06
N LEU A 137 -7.59 14.52 -9.81
CA LEU A 137 -7.33 15.94 -9.56
C LEU A 137 -7.87 16.39 -8.19
N ILE A 138 -9.10 16.00 -7.85
CA ILE A 138 -9.69 16.27 -6.52
C ILE A 138 -8.83 15.64 -5.42
N GLY A 139 -8.36 14.41 -5.60
CA GLY A 139 -7.47 13.75 -4.66
C GLY A 139 -6.15 14.49 -4.45
N PHE A 140 -5.51 14.99 -5.51
CA PHE A 140 -4.28 15.78 -5.40
C PHE A 140 -4.51 17.16 -4.76
N ILE A 141 -5.66 17.80 -5.00
CA ILE A 141 -6.05 19.00 -4.25
C ILE A 141 -6.19 18.66 -2.76
N GLY A 142 -6.81 17.53 -2.44
CA GLY A 142 -6.90 17.02 -1.06
C GLY A 142 -5.55 16.84 -0.39
N ILE A 143 -4.52 16.38 -1.11
CA ILE A 143 -3.13 16.30 -0.59
C ILE A 143 -2.61 17.70 -0.26
N ALA A 144 -2.82 18.69 -1.13
CA ALA A 144 -2.37 20.07 -0.89
C ALA A 144 -3.05 20.68 0.35
N VAL A 145 -4.35 20.43 0.54
CA VAL A 145 -5.10 20.86 1.73
C VAL A 145 -4.60 20.10 2.97
N LEU A 146 -4.42 18.79 2.89
CA LEU A 146 -3.92 17.95 3.98
C LEU A 146 -2.54 18.41 4.46
N LEU A 147 -1.67 18.80 3.55
CA LEU A 147 -0.34 19.32 3.86
C LEU A 147 -0.38 20.72 4.50
N GLY A 148 -1.52 21.42 4.44
CA GLY A 148 -1.58 22.81 4.87
C GLY A 148 -0.50 23.65 4.20
N VAL A 149 -0.41 23.61 2.86
CA VAL A 149 0.68 24.22 2.09
C VAL A 149 0.93 25.70 2.40
N TRP A 150 -0.03 26.35 3.06
CA TRP A 150 0.06 27.73 3.55
C TRP A 150 0.76 27.91 4.89
N GLN A 151 1.09 26.79 5.60
CA GLN A 151 1.73 26.80 6.93
C GLN A 151 2.97 25.92 7.02
N VAL A 152 3.43 25.38 5.89
CA VAL A 152 4.45 24.30 5.87
C VAL A 152 5.85 24.87 6.11
N GLY A 153 6.52 24.38 7.17
CA GLY A 153 7.96 24.55 7.35
C GLY A 153 8.76 23.58 6.47
N SER A 154 10.03 23.89 6.25
CA SER A 154 10.93 23.08 5.38
C SER A 154 11.07 21.61 5.79
N SER A 155 11.10 21.30 7.09
CA SER A 155 11.18 19.93 7.62
C SER A 155 9.92 19.12 7.31
N SER A 156 8.74 19.75 7.42
CA SER A 156 7.48 19.08 7.08
C SER A 156 7.36 18.78 5.58
N VAL A 157 7.92 19.64 4.70
CA VAL A 157 7.97 19.38 3.25
C VAL A 157 8.78 18.13 2.94
N LEU A 158 9.96 17.97 3.57
CA LEU A 158 10.79 16.79 3.39
C LEU A 158 10.08 15.53 3.85
N GLY A 159 9.48 15.54 5.06
CA GLY A 159 8.74 14.40 5.59
C GLY A 159 7.54 14.02 4.71
N ALA A 160 6.77 15.00 4.27
CA ALA A 160 5.64 14.78 3.36
C ALA A 160 6.11 14.21 2.01
N GLY A 161 7.19 14.74 1.44
CA GLY A 161 7.80 14.25 0.20
C GLY A 161 8.25 12.78 0.33
N LEU A 162 8.84 12.39 1.46
CA LEU A 162 9.22 11.01 1.73
C LEU A 162 8.00 10.07 1.78
N ILE A 163 6.90 10.48 2.42
CA ILE A 163 5.67 9.67 2.45
C ILE A 163 5.02 9.58 1.08
N LEU A 164 4.94 10.70 0.33
CA LEU A 164 4.42 10.66 -1.04
C LEU A 164 5.30 9.79 -1.95
N GLY A 165 6.61 9.79 -1.75
CA GLY A 165 7.52 8.84 -2.39
C GLY A 165 7.22 7.39 -2.00
N ALA A 166 6.95 7.11 -0.73
CA ALA A 166 6.55 5.80 -0.26
C ALA A 166 5.22 5.34 -0.90
N THR A 167 4.22 6.24 -0.96
CA THR A 167 2.92 5.93 -1.60
C THR A 167 3.05 5.74 -3.10
N ALA A 168 3.93 6.48 -3.76
CA ALA A 168 4.27 6.24 -5.17
C ALA A 168 4.89 4.86 -5.39
N CYS A 169 5.83 4.45 -4.52
CA CYS A 169 6.38 3.09 -4.54
C CYS A 169 5.30 2.02 -4.36
N TYR A 170 4.37 2.20 -3.40
CA TYR A 170 3.22 1.30 -3.22
C TYR A 170 2.33 1.26 -4.47
N GLY A 171 2.01 2.42 -5.06
CA GLY A 171 1.21 2.51 -6.28
C GLY A 171 1.84 1.77 -7.44
N PHE A 172 3.14 2.00 -7.68
CA PHE A 172 3.93 1.29 -8.70
C PHE A 172 3.97 -0.21 -8.43
N GLY A 173 4.32 -0.62 -7.20
CA GLY A 173 4.43 -2.04 -6.82
C GLY A 173 3.11 -2.78 -6.97
N THR A 174 1.98 -2.15 -6.62
CA THR A 174 0.64 -2.72 -6.79
C THR A 174 0.30 -2.92 -8.26
N MET A 175 0.52 -1.90 -9.10
CA MET A 175 0.34 -1.98 -10.55
C MET A 175 1.24 -3.06 -11.16
N TYR A 176 2.53 -3.07 -10.80
CA TYR A 176 3.49 -4.06 -11.31
C TYR A 176 3.12 -5.48 -10.90
N THR A 177 2.69 -5.68 -9.64
CA THR A 177 2.19 -6.99 -9.16
C THR A 177 1.01 -7.45 -10.00
N ARG A 178 0.06 -6.57 -10.30
CA ARG A 178 -1.09 -6.88 -11.16
C ARG A 178 -0.63 -7.30 -12.55
N LEU A 179 0.29 -6.56 -13.18
CA LEU A 179 0.80 -6.88 -14.52
C LEU A 179 1.53 -8.21 -14.61
N ARG A 180 2.30 -8.57 -13.56
CA ARG A 180 3.21 -9.71 -13.62
C ARG A 180 2.64 -10.99 -13.03
N PHE A 181 1.71 -10.88 -12.06
CA PHE A 181 1.23 -12.01 -11.27
C PHE A 181 -0.25 -12.32 -11.41
N SER A 182 -1.06 -11.51 -12.12
CA SER A 182 -2.50 -11.74 -12.29
C SER A 182 -2.86 -13.06 -12.96
N HIS A 183 -1.98 -13.57 -13.82
CA HIS A 183 -2.20 -14.83 -14.57
C HIS A 183 -1.28 -15.97 -14.08
N THR A 184 -0.66 -15.83 -12.91
CA THR A 184 0.26 -16.84 -12.39
C THR A 184 -0.40 -17.65 -11.27
N HIS A 185 -0.16 -18.97 -11.25
CA HIS A 185 -0.65 -19.86 -10.19
C HIS A 185 0.28 -19.90 -8.97
N VAL A 186 0.88 -18.76 -8.60
CA VAL A 186 1.70 -18.67 -7.38
C VAL A 186 0.77 -18.70 -6.16
N ALA A 187 1.04 -19.58 -5.21
CA ALA A 187 0.23 -19.68 -4.00
C ALA A 187 0.18 -18.31 -3.26
N PRO A 188 -0.99 -17.87 -2.77
CA PRO A 188 -1.19 -16.51 -2.24
C PRO A 188 -0.23 -16.09 -1.12
N LEU A 189 0.28 -17.04 -0.33
CA LEU A 189 1.24 -16.75 0.76
C LEU A 189 2.70 -16.70 0.29
N VAL A 190 3.04 -17.27 -0.86
CA VAL A 190 4.43 -17.30 -1.36
C VAL A 190 4.89 -15.92 -1.78
N LEU A 191 4.05 -15.20 -2.52
CA LEU A 191 4.40 -13.87 -3.03
C LEU A 191 4.75 -12.88 -1.89
N PRO A 192 3.90 -12.63 -0.88
CA PRO A 192 4.24 -11.72 0.20
C PRO A 192 5.42 -12.22 1.06
N ALA A 193 5.57 -13.54 1.28
CA ALA A 193 6.70 -14.06 2.04
C ALA A 193 8.04 -13.74 1.35
N LEU A 194 8.14 -13.99 0.05
CA LEU A 194 9.36 -13.75 -0.70
C LEU A 194 9.64 -12.26 -0.94
N GLN A 195 8.60 -11.43 -1.08
CA GLN A 195 8.74 -9.97 -1.10
C GLN A 195 9.40 -9.45 0.18
N LEU A 196 8.98 -9.94 1.35
CA LEU A 196 9.57 -9.56 2.63
C LEU A 196 11.01 -10.08 2.78
N VAL A 197 11.30 -11.28 2.28
CA VAL A 197 12.69 -11.80 2.26
C VAL A 197 13.58 -10.89 1.39
N CYS A 198 13.16 -10.57 0.18
CA CYS A 198 13.91 -9.66 -0.69
C CYS A 198 14.09 -8.27 -0.05
N ALA A 199 13.04 -7.73 0.57
CA ALA A 199 13.10 -6.46 1.28
C ALA A 199 14.07 -6.52 2.47
N THR A 200 14.09 -7.63 3.22
CA THR A 200 15.04 -7.84 4.32
C THR A 200 16.48 -7.77 3.81
N VAL A 201 16.80 -8.50 2.73
CA VAL A 201 18.14 -8.50 2.13
C VAL A 201 18.55 -7.09 1.67
N VAL A 202 17.64 -6.37 0.99
CA VAL A 202 17.89 -5.00 0.51
C VAL A 202 18.13 -4.02 1.65
N LEU A 203 17.51 -4.20 2.82
CA LEU A 203 17.66 -3.30 3.96
C LEU A 203 18.91 -3.57 4.80
N ILE A 204 19.58 -4.71 4.65
CA ILE A 204 20.83 -5.04 5.41
C ILE A 204 21.86 -3.91 5.35
N PRO A 205 22.28 -3.38 4.19
CA PRO A 205 23.28 -2.34 4.14
C PRO A 205 22.86 -1.05 4.86
N PHE A 206 21.57 -0.70 4.83
CA PHE A 206 21.06 0.48 5.52
C PHE A 206 21.12 0.32 7.05
N VAL A 207 20.90 -0.88 7.56
CA VAL A 207 21.04 -1.17 8.99
C VAL A 207 22.50 -1.23 9.40
N ALA A 208 23.39 -1.73 8.55
CA ALA A 208 24.81 -1.84 8.85
C ALA A 208 25.47 -0.47 9.09
N VAL A 209 25.00 0.58 8.41
CA VAL A 209 25.49 1.96 8.59
C VAL A 209 24.66 2.79 9.58
N ALA A 210 23.56 2.24 10.12
CA ALA A 210 22.69 2.94 11.04
C ALA A 210 23.36 3.09 12.43
N PRO A 211 23.11 4.19 13.16
CA PRO A 211 23.58 4.34 14.53
C PRO A 211 23.05 3.23 15.43
N ARG A 212 23.82 2.92 16.50
CA ARG A 212 23.40 1.89 17.46
C ARG A 212 22.09 2.29 18.17
N PRO A 213 21.21 1.33 18.49
CA PRO A 213 19.99 1.63 19.24
C PRO A 213 20.32 2.27 20.58
N THR A 214 19.54 3.25 20.98
CA THR A 214 19.57 3.79 22.34
C THR A 214 18.80 2.88 23.30
N ALA A 215 18.97 3.08 24.62
CA ALA A 215 18.24 2.30 25.61
C ALA A 215 16.72 2.41 25.38
N LEU A 216 16.02 1.28 25.42
CA LEU A 216 14.57 1.22 25.17
C LEU A 216 13.83 1.98 26.30
N ALA A 217 13.23 3.09 25.97
CA ALA A 217 12.48 3.90 26.92
C ALA A 217 11.00 3.40 26.97
N TRP A 218 10.70 2.50 27.89
CA TRP A 218 9.34 1.98 28.12
C TRP A 218 8.49 2.86 29.06
N GLY A 219 8.97 4.05 29.47
CA GLY A 219 8.31 4.95 30.41
C GLY A 219 7.07 5.66 29.85
N PRO A 220 6.72 6.86 30.39
CA PRO A 220 5.54 7.66 29.96
C PRO A 220 5.52 8.02 28.47
N ALA A 221 6.44 7.47 27.73
CA ALA A 221 6.62 7.47 26.29
C ALA A 221 5.49 6.78 25.50
N LEU A 222 4.55 6.07 26.13
CA LEU A 222 3.41 5.44 25.45
C LEU A 222 2.39 6.47 24.92
N ALA A 223 2.41 7.71 25.40
CA ALA A 223 1.55 8.76 24.88
C ALA A 223 2.34 9.66 23.91
N LEU A 224 2.01 9.59 22.64
CA LEU A 224 2.43 10.58 21.66
C LEU A 224 1.47 11.77 21.77
N HIS A 225 1.98 12.94 22.19
CA HIS A 225 1.21 14.17 22.22
C HIS A 225 1.19 14.78 20.81
N GLU A 226 0.43 14.16 19.89
CA GLU A 226 0.23 14.69 18.55
C GLU A 226 -1.11 15.44 18.51
N SER A 227 -1.08 16.72 18.11
CA SER A 227 -2.29 17.52 17.89
C SER A 227 -2.71 17.43 16.43
N LEU A 228 -4.00 17.24 16.22
CA LEU A 228 -4.60 17.23 14.89
C LEU A 228 -4.90 18.67 14.45
N ALA A 229 -4.28 19.14 13.38
CA ALA A 229 -4.61 20.44 12.82
C ALA A 229 -5.94 20.37 12.04
N TRP A 230 -6.74 21.43 12.06
CA TRP A 230 -8.09 21.45 11.46
C TRP A 230 -8.10 21.09 9.96
N TYR A 231 -7.03 21.42 9.23
CA TYR A 231 -6.91 21.15 7.79
C TYR A 231 -6.55 19.68 7.48
N GLU A 232 -5.99 18.92 8.41
CA GLU A 232 -5.64 17.51 8.20
C GLU A 232 -6.89 16.62 7.98
N PRO A 233 -7.95 16.66 8.82
CA PRO A 233 -9.14 15.89 8.55
C PRO A 233 -9.90 16.36 7.30
N VAL A 234 -9.88 17.67 7.00
CA VAL A 234 -10.51 18.22 5.79
C VAL A 234 -9.78 17.72 4.54
N GLY A 235 -8.44 17.84 4.51
CA GLY A 235 -7.61 17.32 3.42
C GLY A 235 -7.76 15.81 3.24
N GLY A 236 -7.79 15.05 4.34
CA GLY A 236 -8.03 13.61 4.32
C GLY A 236 -9.39 13.25 3.72
N ALA A 237 -10.46 13.98 4.06
CA ALA A 237 -11.78 13.78 3.47
C ALA A 237 -11.80 14.05 1.96
N ILE A 238 -11.12 15.10 1.50
CA ILE A 238 -11.00 15.43 0.07
C ILE A 238 -10.22 14.34 -0.68
N VAL A 239 -9.12 13.82 -0.10
CA VAL A 239 -8.37 12.68 -0.65
C VAL A 239 -9.27 11.46 -0.80
N LEU A 240 -10.04 11.11 0.24
CA LEU A 240 -10.95 9.96 0.20
C LEU A 240 -12.05 10.12 -0.85
N LEU A 241 -12.58 11.33 -1.05
CA LEU A 241 -13.51 11.64 -2.13
C LEU A 241 -12.87 11.41 -3.51
N GLY A 242 -11.65 11.91 -3.71
CA GLY A 242 -10.88 11.70 -4.94
C GLY A 242 -10.66 10.22 -5.23
N VAL A 243 -10.25 9.46 -4.23
CA VAL A 243 -10.07 8.00 -4.32
C VAL A 243 -11.39 7.31 -4.67
N ALA A 244 -12.49 7.65 -4.01
CA ALA A 244 -13.81 7.04 -4.27
C ALA A 244 -14.30 7.31 -5.70
N LEU A 245 -14.09 8.51 -6.22
CA LEU A 245 -14.44 8.86 -7.61
C LEU A 245 -13.59 8.09 -8.61
N THR A 246 -12.27 8.01 -8.39
CA THR A 246 -11.34 7.27 -9.24
C THR A 246 -11.68 5.77 -9.27
N GLN A 247 -11.97 5.16 -8.12
CA GLN A 247 -12.33 3.74 -8.04
C GLN A 247 -13.69 3.43 -8.67
N ARG A 248 -14.69 4.31 -8.52
CA ARG A 248 -15.99 4.13 -9.19
C ARG A 248 -15.88 4.18 -10.71
N ALA A 249 -14.99 5.02 -11.25
CA ALA A 249 -14.70 5.07 -12.67
C ALA A 249 -14.10 3.75 -13.15
N ALA A 250 -13.07 3.23 -12.47
CA ALA A 250 -12.42 1.96 -12.79
C ALA A 250 -13.41 0.76 -12.73
N THR A 251 -14.27 0.70 -11.71
CA THR A 251 -15.27 -0.38 -11.56
C THR A 251 -16.31 -0.36 -12.69
N ARG A 252 -16.71 0.82 -13.18
CA ARG A 252 -17.64 0.93 -14.30
C ARG A 252 -17.02 0.44 -15.61
N GLN A 253 -15.76 0.74 -15.84
CA GLN A 253 -15.05 0.30 -17.04
C GLN A 253 -14.93 -1.23 -17.10
N VAL A 254 -14.57 -1.88 -15.99
CA VAL A 254 -14.51 -3.34 -15.89
C VAL A 254 -15.88 -3.99 -16.11
N ARG A 255 -16.96 -3.39 -15.59
CA ARG A 255 -18.33 -3.87 -15.85
C ARG A 255 -18.76 -3.75 -17.31
N PHE A 256 -18.40 -2.62 -17.94
CA PHE A 256 -18.72 -2.39 -19.36
C PHE A 256 -17.97 -3.39 -20.26
N GLU A 257 -16.67 -3.59 -20.04
CA GLU A 257 -15.88 -4.59 -20.79
C GLU A 257 -16.43 -6.01 -20.60
N ALA A 258 -16.79 -6.40 -19.38
CA ALA A 258 -17.39 -7.70 -19.11
C ALA A 258 -18.75 -7.87 -19.80
N SER A 259 -19.58 -6.83 -19.93
CA SER A 259 -20.84 -6.90 -20.66
C SER A 259 -20.63 -7.04 -22.17
N VAL A 260 -19.66 -6.35 -22.74
CA VAL A 260 -19.33 -6.43 -24.17
C VAL A 260 -18.77 -7.82 -24.53
N ASP A 261 -17.95 -8.42 -23.64
CA ASP A 261 -17.43 -9.77 -23.86
C ASP A 261 -18.52 -10.84 -23.78
N VAL A 262 -19.48 -10.67 -22.87
CA VAL A 262 -20.64 -11.57 -22.80
C VAL A 262 -21.50 -11.47 -24.06
N GLU A 263 -21.78 -10.26 -24.56
CA GLU A 263 -22.54 -10.06 -25.79
C GLU A 263 -21.81 -10.64 -27.03
N ARG A 264 -20.49 -10.46 -27.12
CA ARG A 264 -19.68 -11.07 -28.18
C ARG A 264 -19.70 -12.59 -28.13
N THR A 265 -19.61 -13.17 -26.93
CA THR A 265 -19.67 -14.63 -26.75
C THR A 265 -21.03 -15.17 -27.12
N LEU A 266 -22.11 -14.52 -26.75
CA LEU A 266 -23.47 -14.92 -27.14
C LEU A 266 -23.72 -14.78 -28.66
N ALA A 267 -23.15 -13.78 -29.31
CA ALA A 267 -23.25 -13.62 -30.76
C ALA A 267 -22.54 -14.73 -31.54
N ILE A 268 -21.45 -15.28 -31.01
CA ILE A 268 -20.70 -16.39 -31.62
C ILE A 268 -21.44 -17.75 -31.47
N TRP A 269 -22.26 -17.91 -30.42
CA TRP A 269 -22.98 -19.16 -30.15
C TRP A 269 -24.45 -19.15 -30.66
N GLY A 270 -24.88 -18.03 -31.23
CA GLY A 270 -26.24 -17.84 -31.77
C GLY A 270 -26.37 -18.05 -33.29
N GLU A 271 -25.30 -18.35 -34.02
CA GLU A 271 -25.24 -18.82 -35.40
C GLU A 271 -25.03 -20.35 -35.45
#